data_b6c336cbf5e27385a498264cf4fddd91
#
_entry.id   b6c336cbf5e27385a498264cf4fddd91
#
_cell.length_a   1.000
_cell.length_b   1.000
_cell.length_c   1.000
_cell.angle_alpha   90.00
_cell.angle_beta   90.00
_cell.angle_gamma   90.00
#
_symmetry.space_group_name_H-M   'P 1'
#
loop_
_entity.id
_entity.type
_entity.pdbx_description
1 polymer ?
#
loop_
_entity_poly.entity_id
_entity_poly.type
_entity_poly.pdbx_seq_one_letter_code
_entity_poly.pdbx_strand_id
1 'polypeptide(L)' 'MAKAQATPNPDVEQLVELSNRVSRSTIAVIDTVVQRGGFKGEELSTIGQLRDQAIQVISVVENLQQDAAMETEE' A
#
# COMPACT_ATOMS: atom_id res chain seq x y z
N MET A 1 -18.57 3.03 -20.74
CA MET A 1 -18.99 3.64 -20.09
C MET A 1 -18.67 3.73 -18.71
N ALA A 2 -18.64 4.78 -18.30
CA ALA A 2 -18.20 5.03 -16.99
C ALA A 2 -19.02 4.36 -15.97
N LYS A 3 -20.20 3.96 -16.35
CA LYS A 3 -20.97 3.41 -15.38
C LYS A 3 -20.49 2.15 -14.90
N ALA A 4 -19.71 1.47 -15.61
CA ALA A 4 -19.21 0.24 -15.13
C ALA A 4 -18.49 0.44 -13.82
N GLN A 5 -17.97 1.63 -13.61
CA GLN A 5 -17.26 1.82 -12.42
C GLN A 5 -18.10 2.05 -11.25
N ALA A 6 -19.35 2.36 -11.44
CA ALA A 6 -20.24 2.60 -10.34
C ALA A 6 -20.52 1.30 -9.59
N THR A 7 -20.32 0.17 -10.22
CA THR A 7 -20.61 -1.10 -9.60
C THR A 7 -19.41 -1.59 -8.83
N PRO A 8 -19.56 -1.90 -7.55
CA PRO A 8 -18.44 -2.39 -6.78
C PRO A 8 -17.90 -3.68 -7.36
N ASN A 9 -16.61 -3.79 -7.41
CA ASN A 9 -15.97 -4.99 -7.90
C ASN A 9 -15.25 -5.64 -6.74
N PRO A 10 -15.70 -6.82 -6.30
CA PRO A 10 -15.09 -7.48 -5.16
C PRO A 10 -13.61 -7.76 -5.36
N ASP A 11 -13.20 -8.02 -6.59
CA ASP A 11 -11.79 -8.28 -6.86
C ASP A 11 -10.95 -7.03 -6.64
N VAL A 12 -11.48 -5.88 -7.05
CA VAL A 12 -10.77 -4.63 -6.85
C VAL A 12 -10.67 -4.31 -5.37
N GLU A 13 -11.76 -4.50 -4.64
CA GLU A 13 -11.76 -4.25 -3.20
C GLU A 13 -10.77 -5.17 -2.50
N GLN A 14 -10.72 -6.42 -2.91
CA GLN A 14 -9.80 -7.36 -2.32
C GLN A 14 -8.36 -6.98 -2.64
N LEU A 15 -8.11 -6.54 -3.86
CA LEU A 15 -6.79 -6.10 -4.25
C LEU A 15 -6.33 -4.92 -3.43
N VAL A 16 -7.20 -3.96 -3.22
CA VAL A 16 -6.88 -2.77 -2.43
C VAL A 16 -6.55 -3.17 -1.00
N GLU A 17 -7.38 -4.04 -0.42
CA GLU A 17 -7.18 -4.47 0.95
C GLU A 17 -5.88 -5.24 1.11
N LEU A 18 -5.62 -6.16 0.18
CA LEU A 18 -4.40 -6.94 0.23
C LEU A 18 -3.17 -6.08 0.00
N SER A 19 -3.25 -5.13 -0.91
CA SER A 19 -2.12 -4.24 -1.17
C SER A 19 -1.76 -3.45 0.07
N ASN A 20 -2.77 -2.95 0.78
CA ASN A 20 -2.54 -2.20 2.00
C ASN A 20 -1.90 -3.08 3.06
N ARG A 21 -2.44 -4.28 3.25
CA ARG A 21 -1.93 -5.20 4.27
C ARG A 21 -0.51 -5.65 3.96
N VAL A 22 -0.26 -6.03 2.71
CA VAL A 22 1.06 -6.49 2.31
C VAL A 22 2.08 -5.37 2.45
N SER A 23 1.70 -4.15 2.07
CA SER A 23 2.61 -3.03 2.16
C SER A 23 2.98 -2.71 3.61
N ARG A 24 1.99 -2.75 4.50
CA ARG A 24 2.28 -2.49 5.92
C ARG A 24 3.15 -3.59 6.51
N SER A 25 2.90 -4.85 6.14
CA SER A 25 3.71 -5.95 6.60
C SER A 25 5.13 -5.85 6.05
N THR A 26 5.26 -5.43 4.80
CA THR A 26 6.57 -5.26 4.19
C THR A 26 7.39 -4.23 4.95
N ILE A 27 6.78 -3.10 5.29
CA ILE A 27 7.46 -2.07 6.04
C ILE A 27 7.90 -2.58 7.41
N ALA A 28 7.01 -3.32 8.08
CA ALA A 28 7.32 -3.84 9.42
C ALA A 28 8.49 -4.81 9.38
N VAL A 29 8.50 -5.68 8.38
CA VAL A 29 9.59 -6.65 8.23
C VAL A 29 10.90 -5.93 7.93
N ILE A 30 10.86 -4.98 7.01
CA ILE A 30 12.05 -4.24 6.63
C ILE A 30 12.61 -3.51 7.85
N ASP A 31 11.76 -2.82 8.59
CA ASP A 31 12.22 -2.06 9.74
C ASP A 31 12.83 -2.96 10.80
N THR A 32 12.24 -4.13 11.02
CA THR A 32 12.76 -5.08 11.98
C THR A 32 14.14 -5.59 11.57
N VAL A 33 14.29 -5.93 10.29
CA VAL A 33 15.57 -6.46 9.80
C VAL A 33 16.64 -5.37 9.82
N VAL A 34 16.26 -4.14 9.44
CA VAL A 34 17.21 -3.02 9.48
C VAL A 34 17.70 -2.79 10.89
N GLN A 35 16.80 -2.83 11.87
CA GLN A 35 17.19 -2.62 13.26
C GLN A 35 18.17 -3.67 13.74
N ARG A 36 18.08 -4.86 13.19
CA ARG A 36 18.97 -5.94 13.57
C ARG A 36 20.24 -5.98 12.74
N GLY A 37 20.41 -5.02 11.84
CA GLY A 37 21.60 -4.98 11.01
C GLY A 37 21.66 -6.06 9.96
N GLY A 38 20.49 -6.54 9.49
CA GLY A 38 20.43 -7.64 8.56
C GLY A 38 20.68 -7.29 7.12
N PHE A 39 20.78 -6.00 6.78
CA PHE A 39 21.07 -5.59 5.42
C PHE A 39 22.42 -4.90 5.36
N LYS A 40 23.16 -5.15 4.29
CA LYS A 40 24.46 -4.50 4.10
C LYS A 40 24.24 -3.17 3.40
N GLY A 41 25.30 -2.35 3.39
CA GLY A 41 25.20 -1.00 2.88
C GLY A 41 24.59 -0.88 1.49
N GLU A 42 25.03 -1.75 0.58
CA GLU A 42 24.50 -1.71 -0.78
C GLU A 42 23.04 -2.11 -0.80
N GLU A 43 22.68 -3.04 0.04
CA GLU A 43 21.31 -3.52 0.10
C GLU A 43 20.37 -2.49 0.68
N LEU A 44 20.87 -1.64 1.55
CA LEU A 44 20.04 -0.64 2.20
C LEU A 44 19.41 0.31 1.20
N SER A 45 20.11 0.65 0.12
CA SER A 45 19.54 1.53 -0.87
C SER A 45 18.36 0.88 -1.57
N THR A 46 18.51 -0.37 -1.97
CA THR A 46 17.44 -1.11 -2.64
C THR A 46 16.26 -1.32 -1.69
N ILE A 47 16.57 -1.66 -0.44
CA ILE A 47 15.51 -1.89 0.55
C ILE A 47 14.79 -0.59 0.85
N GLY A 48 15.52 0.53 0.89
CA GLY A 48 14.89 1.83 1.08
C GLY A 48 13.90 2.15 -0.03
N GLN A 49 14.25 1.82 -1.27
CA GLN A 49 13.34 2.04 -2.38
C GLN A 49 12.09 1.17 -2.24
N LEU A 50 12.27 -0.08 -1.82
CA LEU A 50 11.12 -0.95 -1.62
C LEU A 50 10.21 -0.41 -0.53
N ARG A 51 10.80 0.08 0.54
CA ARG A 51 10.02 0.65 1.63
C ARG A 51 9.24 1.87 1.16
N ASP A 52 9.88 2.71 0.35
CA ASP A 52 9.21 3.89 -0.18
C ASP A 52 8.05 3.50 -1.08
N GLN A 53 8.22 2.45 -1.88
CA GLN A 53 7.14 1.97 -2.73
C GLN A 53 5.97 1.45 -1.90
N ALA A 54 6.27 0.76 -0.80
CA ALA A 54 5.22 0.27 0.08
C ALA A 54 4.46 1.43 0.72
N ILE A 55 5.17 2.47 1.12
CA ILE A 55 4.53 3.65 1.68
C ILE A 55 3.64 4.30 0.62
N GLN A 56 4.11 4.35 -0.62
CA GLN A 56 3.33 4.94 -1.69
C GLN A 56 2.05 4.17 -1.93
N VAL A 57 2.12 2.84 -1.88
CA VAL A 57 0.92 2.02 -2.05
C VAL A 57 -0.09 2.34 -0.95
N ILE A 58 0.37 2.42 0.29
CA ILE A 58 -0.52 2.73 1.41
C ILE A 58 -1.16 4.10 1.20
N SER A 59 -0.38 5.07 0.77
CA SER A 59 -0.89 6.41 0.55
C SER A 59 -1.96 6.44 -0.52
N VAL A 60 -1.73 5.72 -1.63
CA VAL A 60 -2.70 5.65 -2.71
C VAL A 60 -3.98 4.97 -2.23
N VAL A 61 -3.84 3.87 -1.48
CA VAL A 61 -5.01 3.17 -0.97
C VAL A 61 -5.83 4.07 -0.06
N GLU A 62 -5.15 4.80 0.82
CA GLU A 62 -5.85 5.69 1.73
C GLU A 62 -6.57 6.80 1.00
N ASN A 63 -5.96 7.32 -0.06
CA ASN A 63 -6.60 8.35 -0.86
C ASN A 63 -7.84 7.81 -1.55
N LEU A 64 -7.76 6.60 -2.07
CA LEU A 64 -8.91 6.01 -2.72
C LEU A 64 -10.05 5.78 -1.73
N GLN A 65 -9.74 5.33 -0.54
CA GLN A 65 -10.74 5.09 0.47
C GLN A 65 -11.37 6.41 0.93
N GLN A 66 -10.57 7.45 1.03
CA GLN A 66 -11.05 8.74 1.43
C GLN A 66 -11.97 9.32 0.38
N ASP A 67 -11.61 9.20 -0.90
CA ASP A 67 -12.45 9.69 -1.97
C ASP A 67 -13.78 8.96 -2.00
N ALA A 68 -13.76 7.66 -1.79
CA ALA A 68 -14.99 6.89 -1.78
C ALA A 68 -15.88 7.32 -0.63
N ALA A 69 -15.30 7.60 0.53
CA ALA A 69 -16.08 8.05 1.68
C ALA A 69 -16.69 9.40 1.42
N MET A 70 -15.95 10.28 0.77
CA MET A 70 -16.48 11.60 0.48
C MET A 70 -17.61 11.54 -0.50
N GLU A 71 -17.51 10.68 -1.49
CA GLU A 71 -18.59 10.52 -2.44
C GLU A 71 -19.83 9.98 -1.78
N THR A 72 -19.63 9.10 -0.81
CA THR A 72 -20.75 8.50 -0.16
C THR A 72 -21.51 9.47 0.73
N GLU A 73 -20.83 10.44 1.23
CA GLU A 73 -21.47 11.38 2.13
C GLU A 73 -22.46 12.29 1.43
N GLU A 74 -22.44 12.35 0.14
CA GLU A 74 -23.40 13.17 -0.53
C GLU A 74 -24.73 12.53 -0.55
#